data_ce61408fdd70621b8ea8117149ac2e74
#
_entry.id   ce61408fdd70621b8ea8117149ac2e74
#
_cell.length_a   1.000
_cell.length_b   1.000
_cell.length_c   1.000
_cell.angle_alpha   90.00
_cell.angle_beta   90.00
_cell.angle_gamma   90.00
#
_symmetry.space_group_name_H-M   'P 1'
#
loop_
_entity.id
_entity.type
_entity.pdbx_description
1 polymer ?
#
loop_
_entity_poly.entity_id
_entity_poly.type
_entity_poly.pdbx_seq_one_letter_code
_entity_poly.pdbx_strand_id
1 'polypeptide(L)'
;GANENTTIEFSHAAKVEGQIVPAGLYGLFFTVNADNTGEVILSKDNRSWGSFFYEPDHDQLRAKIQTRTHPMTEMLTFDFINLTKTSGELVLNWENKQFPVKIEFAVDEIVMANADEELKGVAGFSFQGYASAANYALQNKTNTEQAVEWADKAVTMNPNFNTLNTKAGLLEMQGKKADADKVKAEALAVATETELNTYGYTLLNQGDNKEAICIFQTNVDRHPESAN
;
A
#
# COMPACT_ATOMS: atom_id res chain seq x y z
N GLY A 1 -18.56 31.52 0.73
CA GLY A 1 -17.65 32.62 0.55
C GLY A 1 -16.22 32.19 0.81
N ALA A 2 -15.32 32.74 0.07
CA ALA A 2 -13.92 32.34 0.09
C ALA A 2 -13.12 33.15 1.14
N ASN A 3 -13.56 33.11 2.37
CA ASN A 3 -12.90 33.86 3.43
C ASN A 3 -11.80 33.08 4.12
N GLU A 4 -11.93 31.75 4.19
CA GLU A 4 -10.92 30.86 4.76
C GLU A 4 -10.05 30.28 3.66
N ASN A 5 -8.78 29.98 3.94
CA ASN A 5 -7.91 29.33 3.00
C ASN A 5 -8.32 27.85 2.80
N THR A 6 -8.09 27.35 1.60
CA THR A 6 -8.21 25.89 1.33
C THR A 6 -7.15 25.15 2.13
N THR A 7 -7.51 23.98 2.63
CA THR A 7 -6.59 23.13 3.41
C THR A 7 -6.48 21.73 2.81
N ILE A 8 -5.35 21.08 3.05
CA ILE A 8 -5.13 19.66 2.81
C ILE A 8 -4.56 19.01 4.07
N GLU A 9 -5.06 17.84 4.44
CA GLU A 9 -4.58 17.07 5.58
C GLU A 9 -3.97 15.75 5.13
N PHE A 10 -2.79 15.45 5.65
CA PHE A 10 -2.13 14.16 5.48
C PHE A 10 -2.12 13.41 6.82
N SER A 11 -2.73 12.25 6.87
CA SER A 11 -2.69 11.37 8.07
C SER A 11 -1.31 10.71 8.28
N HIS A 12 -0.52 10.60 7.23
CA HIS A 12 0.84 10.06 7.23
C HIS A 12 1.75 10.96 6.41
N ALA A 13 3.07 10.78 6.57
CA ALA A 13 4.01 11.50 5.72
C ALA A 13 3.77 11.17 4.24
N ALA A 14 3.72 12.20 3.41
CA ALA A 14 3.52 12.11 1.98
C ALA A 14 4.74 12.64 1.22
N LYS A 15 4.86 12.26 -0.04
CA LYS A 15 5.83 12.86 -0.96
C LYS A 15 5.05 13.68 -1.99
N VAL A 16 5.13 14.99 -1.87
CA VAL A 16 4.42 15.95 -2.75
C VAL A 16 5.45 16.56 -3.71
N GLU A 17 5.21 16.42 -5.01
CA GLU A 17 6.16 16.85 -6.06
C GLU A 17 7.61 16.41 -5.76
N GLY A 18 7.77 15.19 -5.25
CA GLY A 18 9.08 14.60 -4.93
C GLY A 18 9.68 15.03 -3.59
N GLN A 19 9.05 15.91 -2.81
CA GLN A 19 9.52 16.39 -1.50
C GLN A 19 8.70 15.78 -0.36
N ILE A 20 9.38 15.39 0.72
CA ILE A 20 8.72 14.79 1.89
C ILE A 20 7.98 15.86 2.67
N VAL A 21 6.70 15.63 2.90
CA VAL A 21 5.80 16.43 3.74
C VAL A 21 5.36 15.58 4.92
N PRO A 22 5.60 16.00 6.16
CA PRO A 22 5.10 15.29 7.35
C PRO A 22 3.58 15.19 7.39
N ALA A 23 3.06 14.26 8.19
CA ALA A 23 1.64 14.24 8.54
C ALA A 23 1.23 15.58 9.16
N GLY A 24 0.05 16.07 8.83
CA GLY A 24 -0.46 17.33 9.35
C GLY A 24 -1.47 18.01 8.45
N LEU A 25 -2.04 19.10 8.96
CA LEU A 25 -2.97 19.98 8.26
C LEU A 25 -2.22 21.20 7.73
N TYR A 26 -2.33 21.47 6.44
CA TYR A 26 -1.65 22.56 5.75
C TYR A 26 -2.64 23.46 5.01
N GLY A 27 -2.36 24.75 4.98
CA GLY A 27 -2.98 25.69 4.04
C GLY A 27 -2.47 25.37 2.63
N LEU A 28 -3.36 25.25 1.67
CA LEU A 28 -3.07 24.92 0.27
C LEU A 28 -3.23 26.16 -0.60
N PHE A 29 -2.12 26.58 -1.24
CA PHE A 29 -2.12 27.72 -2.12
C PHE A 29 -1.49 27.35 -3.48
N PHE A 30 -1.91 28.10 -4.50
CA PHE A 30 -1.33 27.97 -5.85
C PHE A 30 -0.92 29.35 -6.36
N THR A 31 0.23 29.41 -7.02
CA THR A 31 0.59 30.55 -7.87
C THR A 31 0.42 30.17 -9.33
N VAL A 32 0.14 31.16 -10.16
CA VAL A 32 -0.06 30.98 -11.60
C VAL A 32 0.82 31.95 -12.35
N ASN A 33 1.63 31.45 -13.26
CA ASN A 33 2.49 32.24 -14.12
C ASN A 33 1.97 32.31 -15.56
N ALA A 34 2.37 33.36 -16.31
CA ALA A 34 1.94 33.55 -17.69
C ALA A 34 2.50 32.48 -18.66
N ASP A 35 3.57 31.81 -18.28
CA ASP A 35 4.30 30.81 -19.09
C ASP A 35 3.78 29.38 -18.94
N ASN A 36 2.56 29.20 -18.43
CA ASN A 36 1.94 27.91 -18.09
C ASN A 36 2.68 27.13 -17.00
N THR A 37 3.47 27.81 -16.17
CA THR A 37 3.98 27.24 -14.92
C THR A 37 3.20 27.78 -13.73
N GLY A 38 3.35 27.14 -12.59
CA GLY A 38 2.83 27.58 -11.30
C GLY A 38 3.62 26.98 -10.18
N GLU A 39 3.18 27.25 -8.98
CA GLU A 39 3.70 26.60 -7.79
C GLU A 39 2.55 26.10 -6.93
N VAL A 40 2.71 24.93 -6.35
CA VAL A 40 1.90 24.48 -5.21
C VAL A 40 2.64 24.84 -3.93
N ILE A 41 1.91 25.36 -2.96
CA ILE A 41 2.45 25.76 -1.67
C ILE A 41 1.62 25.10 -0.56
N LEU A 42 2.31 24.43 0.35
CA LEU A 42 1.73 23.93 1.59
C LEU A 42 2.27 24.78 2.75
N SER A 43 1.41 25.58 3.37
CA SER A 43 1.77 26.41 4.50
C SER A 43 1.34 25.79 5.83
N LYS A 44 2.12 26.01 6.88
CA LYS A 44 1.76 25.68 8.27
C LYS A 44 0.60 26.53 8.77
N ASP A 45 0.35 27.69 8.14
CA ASP A 45 -0.80 28.54 8.42
C ASP A 45 -2.04 28.00 7.72
N ASN A 46 -2.82 27.21 8.47
CA ASN A 46 -3.98 26.49 7.95
C ASN A 46 -5.33 27.05 8.42
N ARG A 47 -5.34 28.24 9.08
CA ARG A 47 -6.55 28.91 9.60
C ARG A 47 -6.57 30.39 9.26
N SER A 48 -5.90 30.78 8.19
CA SER A 48 -5.79 32.15 7.77
C SER A 48 -7.03 32.59 6.96
N TRP A 49 -7.24 33.89 6.90
CA TRP A 49 -8.27 34.49 6.05
C TRP A 49 -7.73 34.61 4.60
N GLY A 50 -7.96 33.58 3.79
CA GLY A 50 -7.43 33.49 2.43
C GLY A 50 -5.91 33.63 2.41
N SER A 51 -5.38 34.46 1.52
CA SER A 51 -3.94 34.73 1.38
C SER A 51 -3.49 36.06 2.01
N PHE A 52 -4.36 36.76 2.73
CA PHE A 52 -4.05 38.09 3.29
C PHE A 52 -2.91 38.07 4.32
N PHE A 53 -2.80 36.97 5.07
CA PHE A 53 -1.81 36.77 6.13
C PHE A 53 -0.80 35.68 5.76
N TYR A 54 -0.63 35.45 4.47
CA TYR A 54 0.32 34.46 4.00
C TYR A 54 1.75 34.95 4.23
N GLU A 55 2.57 34.12 4.89
CA GLU A 55 3.98 34.35 5.17
C GLU A 55 4.84 33.23 4.55
N PRO A 56 5.75 33.55 3.61
CA PRO A 56 6.59 32.53 2.94
C PRO A 56 7.46 31.71 3.89
N ASP A 57 7.86 32.29 5.04
CA ASP A 57 8.68 31.61 6.05
C ASP A 57 7.92 30.47 6.77
N HIS A 58 6.60 30.43 6.62
CA HIS A 58 5.74 29.36 7.15
C HIS A 58 5.48 28.26 6.14
N ASP A 59 6.07 28.31 4.94
CA ASP A 59 5.95 27.24 3.95
C ASP A 59 6.56 25.93 4.47
N GLN A 60 5.78 24.89 4.46
CA GLN A 60 6.27 23.53 4.64
C GLN A 60 6.85 22.99 3.34
N LEU A 61 6.22 23.37 2.23
CA LEU A 61 6.62 22.99 0.88
C LEU A 61 6.25 24.08 -0.11
N ARG A 62 7.15 24.31 -1.04
CA ARG A 62 6.91 25.06 -2.27
C ARG A 62 7.52 24.29 -3.43
N ALA A 63 6.70 23.91 -4.39
CA ALA A 63 7.13 23.13 -5.55
C ALA A 63 6.58 23.72 -6.85
N LYS A 64 7.42 23.76 -7.87
CA LYS A 64 7.01 24.16 -9.22
C LYS A 64 6.19 23.06 -9.86
N ILE A 65 5.11 23.45 -10.53
CA ILE A 65 4.24 22.58 -11.29
C ILE A 65 4.08 23.10 -12.72
N GLN A 66 3.85 22.17 -13.65
CA GLN A 66 3.53 22.49 -15.05
C GLN A 66 2.01 22.37 -15.24
N THR A 67 1.37 23.46 -15.68
CA THR A 67 -0.07 23.42 -15.96
C THR A 67 -0.35 22.63 -17.24
N ARG A 68 -1.55 22.04 -17.32
CA ARG A 68 -2.06 21.35 -18.50
C ARG A 68 -3.26 22.10 -19.07
N THR A 69 -3.50 21.98 -20.38
CA THR A 69 -4.74 22.44 -20.98
C THR A 69 -5.90 21.56 -20.50
N HIS A 70 -7.01 22.19 -20.14
CA HIS A 70 -8.22 21.52 -19.62
C HIS A 70 -9.46 22.10 -20.33
N PRO A 71 -10.54 21.33 -20.52
CA PRO A 71 -11.82 21.88 -20.93
C PRO A 71 -12.29 22.99 -20.00
N MET A 72 -13.02 23.98 -20.55
CA MET A 72 -13.49 25.13 -19.77
C MET A 72 -14.23 24.70 -18.51
N THR A 73 -13.71 25.11 -17.35
CA THR A 73 -14.29 24.87 -16.03
C THR A 73 -14.51 26.22 -15.35
N GLU A 74 -15.74 26.70 -15.34
CA GLU A 74 -16.06 28.02 -14.79
C GLU A 74 -15.92 28.08 -13.27
N MET A 75 -16.40 27.05 -12.57
CA MET A 75 -16.24 26.92 -11.14
C MET A 75 -14.90 26.24 -10.81
N LEU A 76 -14.07 26.92 -10.02
CA LEU A 76 -12.83 26.32 -9.50
C LEU A 76 -13.16 25.02 -8.77
N THR A 77 -12.54 23.92 -9.19
CA THR A 77 -12.73 22.59 -8.60
C THR A 77 -11.40 21.95 -8.23
N PHE A 78 -11.41 21.21 -7.13
CA PHE A 78 -10.35 20.26 -6.77
C PHE A 78 -10.85 18.84 -7.03
N ASP A 79 -9.95 18.00 -7.55
CA ASP A 79 -10.25 16.59 -7.78
C ASP A 79 -8.98 15.74 -7.57
N PHE A 80 -9.16 14.42 -7.37
CA PHE A 80 -8.07 13.45 -7.35
C PHE A 80 -8.19 12.53 -8.55
N ILE A 81 -7.15 12.52 -9.39
CA ILE A 81 -7.10 11.71 -10.61
C ILE A 81 -5.84 10.82 -10.64
N ASN A 82 -5.77 9.93 -11.63
CA ASN A 82 -4.62 9.04 -11.86
C ASN A 82 -4.22 8.24 -10.59
N LEU A 83 -5.24 7.75 -9.86
CA LEU A 83 -5.04 7.02 -8.62
C LEU A 83 -4.39 5.66 -8.87
N THR A 84 -3.36 5.36 -8.10
CA THR A 84 -2.69 4.07 -8.04
C THR A 84 -2.69 3.53 -6.60
N LYS A 85 -2.06 2.38 -6.35
CA LYS A 85 -1.87 1.87 -4.99
C LYS A 85 -1.12 2.87 -4.08
N THR A 86 -0.15 3.60 -4.62
CA THR A 86 0.79 4.40 -3.83
C THR A 86 0.80 5.88 -4.17
N SER A 87 0.03 6.32 -5.16
CA SER A 87 0.07 7.71 -5.64
C SER A 87 -1.25 8.16 -6.25
N GLY A 88 -1.40 9.47 -6.38
CA GLY A 88 -2.44 10.13 -7.13
C GLY A 88 -2.00 11.53 -7.52
N GLU A 89 -2.80 12.21 -8.31
CA GLU A 89 -2.63 13.62 -8.60
C GLU A 89 -3.82 14.40 -8.00
N LEU A 90 -3.53 15.35 -7.11
CA LEU A 90 -4.48 16.40 -6.76
C LEU A 90 -4.46 17.42 -7.90
N VAL A 91 -5.61 17.72 -8.49
CA VAL A 91 -5.71 18.72 -9.54
C VAL A 91 -6.63 19.85 -9.12
N LEU A 92 -6.20 21.07 -9.39
CA LEU A 92 -7.07 22.24 -9.39
C LEU A 92 -7.42 22.55 -10.85
N ASN A 93 -8.71 22.58 -11.16
CA ASN A 93 -9.23 22.92 -12.48
C ASN A 93 -9.90 24.31 -12.43
N TRP A 94 -9.50 25.20 -13.29
CA TRP A 94 -10.11 26.51 -13.43
C TRP A 94 -9.90 27.06 -14.84
N GLU A 95 -10.95 27.58 -15.44
CA GLU A 95 -10.98 27.99 -16.85
C GLU A 95 -10.45 26.85 -17.77
N ASN A 96 -9.50 27.13 -18.60
CA ASN A 96 -8.90 26.18 -19.53
C ASN A 96 -7.59 25.58 -19.00
N LYS A 97 -7.35 25.64 -17.68
CA LYS A 97 -6.12 25.16 -17.05
C LYS A 97 -6.39 24.15 -15.94
N GLN A 98 -5.51 23.17 -15.88
CA GLN A 98 -5.41 22.21 -14.80
C GLN A 98 -4.03 22.31 -14.15
N PHE A 99 -4.00 22.35 -12.84
CA PHE A 99 -2.80 22.44 -12.01
C PHE A 99 -2.61 21.11 -11.28
N PRO A 100 -1.85 20.16 -11.87
CA PRO A 100 -1.62 18.87 -11.27
C PRO A 100 -0.54 18.94 -10.18
N VAL A 101 -0.77 18.24 -9.09
CA VAL A 101 0.17 18.05 -7.98
C VAL A 101 0.28 16.56 -7.71
N LYS A 102 1.46 15.99 -7.91
CA LYS A 102 1.72 14.58 -7.65
C LYS A 102 1.87 14.33 -6.15
N ILE A 103 1.13 13.36 -5.62
CA ILE A 103 1.19 12.94 -4.22
C ILE A 103 1.47 11.43 -4.18
N GLU A 104 2.47 11.03 -3.40
CA GLU A 104 2.88 9.64 -3.24
C GLU A 104 2.96 9.29 -1.74
N PHE A 105 2.65 8.03 -1.41
CA PHE A 105 2.75 7.50 -0.05
C PHE A 105 3.59 6.23 -0.04
N ALA A 106 4.36 6.03 1.02
CA ALA A 106 5.06 4.78 1.30
C ALA A 106 4.08 3.75 1.90
N VAL A 107 3.10 3.31 1.09
CA VAL A 107 1.95 2.52 1.56
C VAL A 107 2.39 1.26 2.28
N ASP A 108 3.39 0.54 1.76
CA ASP A 108 3.82 -0.71 2.39
C ASP A 108 4.46 -0.46 3.77
N GLU A 109 5.23 0.62 3.93
CA GLU A 109 5.79 1.01 5.23
C GLU A 109 4.68 1.41 6.22
N ILE A 110 3.68 2.17 5.75
CA ILE A 110 2.52 2.58 6.55
C ILE A 110 1.73 1.36 7.02
N VAL A 111 1.44 0.42 6.12
CA VAL A 111 0.68 -0.79 6.46
C VAL A 111 1.44 -1.66 7.44
N MET A 112 2.76 -1.83 7.26
CA MET A 112 3.58 -2.64 8.16
C MET A 112 3.68 -2.01 9.56
N ALA A 113 3.83 -0.68 9.65
CA ALA A 113 3.84 0.03 10.92
C ALA A 113 2.49 -0.06 11.65
N ASN A 114 1.38 0.12 10.92
CA ASN A 114 0.05 -0.02 11.48
C ASN A 114 -0.22 -1.46 11.94
N ALA A 115 0.21 -2.47 11.16
CA ALA A 115 0.08 -3.87 11.56
C ALA A 115 0.84 -4.17 12.86
N ASP A 116 2.06 -3.62 13.03
CA ASP A 116 2.83 -3.78 14.26
C ASP A 116 2.11 -3.19 15.48
N GLU A 117 1.49 -2.01 15.33
CA GLU A 117 0.70 -1.40 16.41
C GLU A 117 -0.60 -2.18 16.70
N GLU A 118 -1.34 -2.59 15.69
CA GLU A 118 -2.57 -3.37 15.85
C GLU A 118 -2.32 -4.73 16.51
N LEU A 119 -1.19 -5.36 16.22
CA LEU A 119 -0.80 -6.64 16.80
C LEU A 119 -0.38 -6.54 18.28
N LYS A 120 -0.18 -5.34 18.83
CA LYS A 120 -0.03 -5.10 20.27
C LYS A 120 -1.38 -5.03 20.99
N GLY A 121 -2.48 -4.91 20.23
CA GLY A 121 -3.85 -4.84 20.72
C GLY A 121 -4.62 -6.16 20.52
N VAL A 122 -5.92 -6.04 20.26
CA VAL A 122 -6.85 -7.18 20.13
C VAL A 122 -6.46 -8.14 18.99
N ALA A 123 -5.92 -7.61 17.88
CA ALA A 123 -5.50 -8.43 16.74
C ALA A 123 -4.40 -9.44 17.10
N GLY A 124 -3.55 -9.11 18.08
CA GLY A 124 -2.47 -9.98 18.54
C GLY A 124 -2.89 -11.16 19.42
N PHE A 125 -4.17 -11.23 19.84
CA PHE A 125 -4.68 -12.39 20.58
C PHE A 125 -5.09 -13.55 19.66
N SER A 126 -5.05 -13.38 18.35
CA SER A 126 -5.44 -14.41 17.39
C SER A 126 -4.38 -14.62 16.32
N PHE A 127 -4.29 -15.85 15.80
CA PHE A 127 -3.37 -16.15 14.71
C PHE A 127 -3.70 -15.38 13.42
N GLN A 128 -4.97 -15.02 13.20
CA GLN A 128 -5.43 -14.34 12.00
C GLN A 128 -4.76 -12.97 11.83
N GLY A 129 -4.58 -12.21 12.91
CA GLY A 129 -3.87 -10.93 12.88
C GLY A 129 -2.45 -11.09 12.36
N TYR A 130 -1.69 -11.99 12.97
CA TYR A 130 -0.31 -12.29 12.55
C TYR A 130 -0.23 -12.89 11.13
N ALA A 131 -1.15 -13.81 10.79
CA ALA A 131 -1.19 -14.41 9.47
C ALA A 131 -1.49 -13.37 8.38
N SER A 132 -2.41 -12.44 8.63
CA SER A 132 -2.75 -11.37 7.69
C SER A 132 -1.59 -10.41 7.48
N ALA A 133 -0.90 -10.00 8.54
CA ALA A 133 0.27 -9.13 8.47
C ALA A 133 1.44 -9.79 7.72
N ALA A 134 1.74 -11.06 8.03
CA ALA A 134 2.77 -11.83 7.37
C ALA A 134 2.46 -12.06 5.88
N ASN A 135 1.21 -12.37 5.55
CA ASN A 135 0.79 -12.56 4.16
C ASN A 135 0.83 -11.24 3.36
N TYR A 136 0.47 -10.11 3.96
CA TYR A 136 0.64 -8.82 3.31
C TYR A 136 2.09 -8.58 2.90
N ALA A 137 3.03 -8.81 3.83
CA ALA A 137 4.46 -8.65 3.56
C ALA A 137 4.95 -9.59 2.45
N LEU A 138 4.49 -10.85 2.42
CA LEU A 138 4.80 -11.81 1.36
C LEU A 138 4.30 -11.32 -0.01
N GLN A 139 3.03 -10.91 -0.09
CA GLN A 139 2.41 -10.48 -1.35
C GLN A 139 3.04 -9.18 -1.91
N ASN A 140 3.45 -8.27 -1.04
CA ASN A 140 4.04 -6.98 -1.43
C ASN A 140 5.57 -6.99 -1.40
N LYS A 141 6.19 -8.13 -1.08
CA LYS A 141 7.65 -8.32 -1.04
C LYS A 141 8.36 -7.28 -0.17
N THR A 142 7.79 -6.99 0.99
CA THR A 142 8.30 -5.97 1.91
C THR A 142 8.58 -6.55 3.29
N ASN A 143 9.54 -5.93 4.01
CA ASN A 143 9.85 -6.15 5.44
C ASN A 143 9.86 -7.64 5.88
N THR A 144 10.58 -8.46 5.14
CA THR A 144 10.56 -9.93 5.29
C THR A 144 11.06 -10.42 6.65
N GLU A 145 11.94 -9.68 7.35
CA GLU A 145 12.44 -10.07 8.67
C GLU A 145 11.32 -10.06 9.71
N GLN A 146 10.62 -8.93 9.84
CA GLN A 146 9.48 -8.80 10.76
C GLN A 146 8.33 -9.73 10.38
N ALA A 147 8.10 -9.92 9.08
CA ALA A 147 7.04 -10.79 8.58
C ALA A 147 7.28 -12.27 8.95
N VAL A 148 8.53 -12.74 8.96
CA VAL A 148 8.86 -14.10 9.42
C VAL A 148 8.54 -14.27 10.89
N GLU A 149 8.82 -13.27 11.74
CA GLU A 149 8.46 -13.31 13.17
C GLU A 149 6.93 -13.41 13.36
N TRP A 150 6.17 -12.68 12.57
CA TRP A 150 4.70 -12.77 12.60
C TRP A 150 4.19 -14.11 12.07
N ALA A 151 4.79 -14.63 10.99
CA ALA A 151 4.46 -15.96 10.48
C ALA A 151 4.76 -17.05 11.51
N ASP A 152 5.87 -16.96 12.25
CA ASP A 152 6.23 -17.87 13.33
C ASP A 152 5.18 -17.87 14.45
N LYS A 153 4.72 -16.69 14.86
CA LYS A 153 3.64 -16.56 15.85
C LYS A 153 2.33 -17.14 15.33
N ALA A 154 1.96 -16.85 14.08
CA ALA A 154 0.76 -17.41 13.46
C ALA A 154 0.79 -18.95 13.42
N VAL A 155 1.92 -19.56 13.00
CA VAL A 155 2.11 -21.00 12.98
C VAL A 155 2.07 -21.59 14.39
N THR A 156 2.70 -20.93 15.37
CA THR A 156 2.69 -21.40 16.76
C THR A 156 1.28 -21.45 17.34
N MET A 157 0.44 -20.45 17.00
CA MET A 157 -0.94 -20.37 17.50
C MET A 157 -1.89 -21.31 16.75
N ASN A 158 -1.70 -21.48 15.44
CA ASN A 158 -2.53 -22.33 14.61
C ASN A 158 -1.76 -22.83 13.38
N PRO A 159 -1.10 -24.00 13.49
CA PRO A 159 -0.40 -24.60 12.36
C PRO A 159 -1.41 -25.16 11.36
N ASN A 160 -1.57 -24.49 10.22
CA ASN A 160 -2.40 -24.92 9.11
C ASN A 160 -1.70 -24.64 7.78
N PHE A 161 -2.27 -25.11 6.67
CA PHE A 161 -1.66 -24.94 5.35
C PHE A 161 -1.30 -23.50 5.06
N ASN A 162 -2.21 -22.54 5.29
CA ASN A 162 -2.02 -21.14 4.92
C ASN A 162 -0.93 -20.47 5.75
N THR A 163 -0.88 -20.71 7.08
CA THR A 163 0.14 -20.11 7.96
C THR A 163 1.53 -20.67 7.65
N LEU A 164 1.64 -21.99 7.42
CA LEU A 164 2.89 -22.65 7.04
C LEU A 164 3.36 -22.23 5.65
N ASN A 165 2.46 -22.17 4.66
CA ASN A 165 2.80 -21.77 3.30
C ASN A 165 3.27 -20.31 3.24
N THR A 166 2.62 -19.41 3.98
CA THR A 166 3.08 -18.01 4.11
C THR A 166 4.48 -17.95 4.71
N LYS A 167 4.76 -18.70 5.78
CA LYS A 167 6.10 -18.78 6.38
C LYS A 167 7.14 -19.32 5.41
N ALA A 168 6.82 -20.39 4.67
CA ALA A 168 7.71 -20.94 3.67
C ALA A 168 8.08 -19.90 2.59
N GLY A 169 7.09 -19.19 2.05
CA GLY A 169 7.33 -18.14 1.05
C GLY A 169 8.19 -16.99 1.58
N LEU A 170 8.01 -16.57 2.82
CA LEU A 170 8.84 -15.53 3.44
C LEU A 170 10.30 -16.00 3.65
N LEU A 171 10.50 -17.25 4.08
CA LEU A 171 11.84 -17.84 4.20
C LEU A 171 12.53 -17.96 2.85
N GLU A 172 11.79 -18.30 1.79
CA GLU A 172 12.32 -18.35 0.43
C GLU A 172 12.78 -16.96 -0.03
N MET A 173 11.97 -15.91 0.24
CA MET A 173 12.35 -14.51 -0.04
C MET A 173 13.62 -14.07 0.71
N GLN A 174 13.90 -14.64 1.89
CA GLN A 174 15.15 -14.43 2.63
C GLN A 174 16.32 -15.27 2.11
N GLY A 175 16.11 -16.12 1.09
CA GLY A 175 17.14 -17.05 0.58
C GLY A 175 17.38 -18.27 1.47
N LYS A 176 16.58 -18.50 2.51
CA LYS A 176 16.66 -19.64 3.43
C LYS A 176 15.95 -20.86 2.85
N LYS A 177 16.42 -21.31 1.69
CA LYS A 177 15.75 -22.34 0.89
C LYS A 177 15.52 -23.66 1.62
N ALA A 178 16.51 -24.16 2.35
CA ALA A 178 16.38 -25.43 3.07
C ALA A 178 15.30 -25.39 4.16
N ASP A 179 15.19 -24.27 4.87
CA ASP A 179 14.13 -24.07 5.88
C ASP A 179 12.77 -23.88 5.21
N ALA A 180 12.72 -23.15 4.11
CA ALA A 180 11.50 -22.96 3.31
C ALA A 180 10.96 -24.29 2.78
N ASP A 181 11.82 -25.13 2.19
CA ASP A 181 11.45 -26.45 1.66
C ASP A 181 10.89 -27.36 2.77
N LYS A 182 11.50 -27.33 3.98
CA LYS A 182 11.00 -28.07 5.14
C LYS A 182 9.61 -27.62 5.57
N VAL A 183 9.42 -26.32 5.76
CA VAL A 183 8.13 -25.76 6.18
C VAL A 183 7.05 -25.97 5.12
N LYS A 184 7.41 -25.92 3.83
CA LYS A 184 6.52 -26.21 2.70
C LYS A 184 6.06 -27.67 2.73
N ALA A 185 6.95 -28.61 3.01
CA ALA A 185 6.58 -30.01 3.18
C ALA A 185 5.59 -30.21 4.36
N GLU A 186 5.81 -29.50 5.47
CA GLU A 186 4.89 -29.50 6.61
C GLU A 186 3.50 -28.91 6.20
N ALA A 187 3.48 -27.79 5.44
CA ALA A 187 2.26 -27.21 4.92
C ALA A 187 1.47 -28.18 4.06
N LEU A 188 2.14 -28.82 3.11
CA LEU A 188 1.52 -29.80 2.23
C LEU A 188 0.99 -31.01 3.00
N ALA A 189 1.67 -31.42 4.10
CA ALA A 189 1.23 -32.55 4.90
C ALA A 189 -0.13 -32.33 5.59
N VAL A 190 -0.45 -31.09 5.98
CA VAL A 190 -1.69 -30.73 6.67
C VAL A 190 -2.76 -30.16 5.73
N ALA A 191 -2.43 -29.95 4.46
CA ALA A 191 -3.33 -29.37 3.48
C ALA A 191 -4.56 -30.26 3.23
N THR A 192 -5.72 -29.64 3.18
CA THR A 192 -6.96 -30.26 2.71
C THR A 192 -6.99 -30.39 1.19
N GLU A 193 -7.87 -31.21 0.65
CA GLU A 193 -8.12 -31.35 -0.78
C GLU A 193 -8.35 -30.00 -1.47
N THR A 194 -9.24 -29.19 -0.90
CA THR A 194 -9.57 -27.86 -1.44
C THR A 194 -8.38 -26.92 -1.44
N GLU A 195 -7.55 -26.94 -0.39
CA GLU A 195 -6.34 -26.11 -0.30
C GLU A 195 -5.30 -26.56 -1.32
N LEU A 196 -5.07 -27.86 -1.50
CA LEU A 196 -4.17 -28.37 -2.53
C LEU A 196 -4.65 -27.98 -3.94
N ASN A 197 -5.94 -28.13 -4.20
CA ASN A 197 -6.53 -27.72 -5.49
C ASN A 197 -6.33 -26.22 -5.75
N THR A 198 -6.69 -25.38 -4.79
CA THR A 198 -6.52 -23.92 -4.88
C THR A 198 -5.06 -23.52 -5.08
N TYR A 199 -4.15 -24.18 -4.36
CA TYR A 199 -2.72 -23.90 -4.47
C TYR A 199 -2.15 -24.33 -5.83
N GLY A 200 -2.57 -25.50 -6.34
CA GLY A 200 -2.21 -25.95 -7.69
C GLY A 200 -2.62 -24.95 -8.77
N TYR A 201 -3.84 -24.41 -8.72
CA TYR A 201 -4.29 -23.36 -9.64
C TYR A 201 -3.55 -22.04 -9.44
N THR A 202 -3.17 -21.69 -8.24
CA THR A 202 -2.35 -20.50 -7.97
C THR A 202 -1.00 -20.60 -8.68
N LEU A 203 -0.31 -21.73 -8.54
CA LEU A 203 0.96 -22.02 -9.21
C LEU A 203 0.81 -22.02 -10.76
N LEU A 204 -0.25 -22.61 -11.25
CA LEU A 204 -0.57 -22.62 -12.68
C LEU A 204 -0.71 -21.19 -13.24
N ASN A 205 -1.45 -20.34 -12.54
CA ASN A 205 -1.64 -18.93 -12.91
C ASN A 205 -0.34 -18.10 -12.85
N GLN A 206 0.60 -18.51 -11.99
CA GLN A 206 1.93 -17.90 -11.89
C GLN A 206 2.91 -18.43 -12.95
N GLY A 207 2.51 -19.44 -13.72
CA GLY A 207 3.32 -20.08 -14.77
C GLY A 207 4.26 -21.18 -14.24
N ASP A 208 4.16 -21.54 -12.98
CA ASP A 208 4.93 -22.68 -12.40
C ASP A 208 4.19 -23.99 -12.63
N ASN A 209 4.13 -24.38 -13.92
CA ASN A 209 3.41 -25.56 -14.37
C ASN A 209 3.96 -26.86 -13.79
N LYS A 210 5.26 -26.92 -13.52
CA LYS A 210 5.88 -28.14 -12.98
C LYS A 210 5.43 -28.41 -11.56
N GLU A 211 5.48 -27.39 -10.73
CA GLU A 211 5.06 -27.50 -9.34
C GLU A 211 3.53 -27.67 -9.25
N ALA A 212 2.75 -26.99 -10.07
CA ALA A 212 1.31 -27.17 -10.15
C ALA A 212 0.93 -28.63 -10.41
N ILE A 213 1.59 -29.28 -11.38
CA ILE A 213 1.37 -30.71 -11.67
C ILE A 213 1.67 -31.58 -10.46
N CYS A 214 2.78 -31.34 -9.75
CA CYS A 214 3.14 -32.10 -8.54
C CYS A 214 2.07 -31.94 -7.45
N ILE A 215 1.54 -30.74 -7.26
CA ILE A 215 0.49 -30.47 -6.27
C ILE A 215 -0.82 -31.17 -6.62
N PHE A 216 -1.25 -31.06 -7.89
CA PHE A 216 -2.45 -31.78 -8.36
C PHE A 216 -2.29 -33.31 -8.23
N GLN A 217 -1.12 -33.85 -8.58
CA GLN A 217 -0.87 -35.28 -8.40
C GLN A 217 -0.92 -35.69 -6.92
N THR A 218 -0.33 -34.87 -6.03
CA THR A 218 -0.41 -35.09 -4.58
C THR A 218 -1.86 -35.08 -4.10
N ASN A 219 -2.68 -34.20 -4.67
CA ASN A 219 -4.10 -34.14 -4.33
C ASN A 219 -4.85 -35.41 -4.75
N VAL A 220 -4.66 -35.84 -5.99
CA VAL A 220 -5.25 -37.09 -6.52
C VAL A 220 -4.81 -38.31 -5.70
N ASP A 221 -3.52 -38.42 -5.38
CA ASP A 221 -2.98 -39.55 -4.63
C ASP A 221 -3.56 -39.65 -3.20
N ARG A 222 -3.89 -38.51 -2.59
CA ARG A 222 -4.48 -38.44 -1.25
C ARG A 222 -5.99 -38.61 -1.23
N HIS A 223 -6.64 -38.22 -2.34
CA HIS A 223 -8.11 -38.19 -2.46
C HIS A 223 -8.57 -38.92 -3.72
N PRO A 224 -8.25 -40.23 -3.88
CA PRO A 224 -8.51 -40.98 -5.09
C PRO A 224 -10.00 -41.14 -5.42
N GLU A 225 -10.87 -41.00 -4.42
CA GLU A 225 -12.32 -41.08 -4.59
C GLU A 225 -12.97 -39.73 -4.95
N SER A 226 -12.16 -38.64 -5.04
CA SER A 226 -12.68 -37.34 -5.42
C SER A 226 -12.83 -37.22 -6.94
N ALA A 227 -13.91 -36.58 -7.39
CA ALA A 227 -14.24 -36.37 -8.80
C ALA A 227 -13.56 -35.10 -9.39
N ASN A 228 -12.63 -34.48 -8.66
CA ASN A 228 -11.95 -33.24 -9.09
C ASN A 228 -10.75 -33.48 -10.00
#